data_7ec0d30b877706120f7de3a167be22d3
#
_entry.id   7ec0d30b877706120f7de3a167be22d3
#
_cell.length_a   1.000
_cell.length_b   1.000
_cell.length_c   1.000
_cell.angle_alpha   90.00
_cell.angle_beta   90.00
_cell.angle_gamma   90.00
#
_symmetry.space_group_name_H-M   'P 1'
#
loop_
_entity.id
_entity.type
_entity.pdbx_description
1 polymer ?
#
loop_
_entity_poly.entity_id
_entity_poly.type
_entity_poly.pdbx_seq_one_letter_code
_entity_poly.pdbx_strand_id
1 'polypeptide(L)'
;SANNTMTYKYDNFGRVTEVRSPYDTDKTPYAKYTYFTPEERYWYTITENKISTRKEDKAVMKTIVLHDGLGRINYTAKEGEVYIEGTIDSTQKGWNVSGAVYYDEDGRKKGEGQPVFYGGDIQNELSGSSSQILLYEKLNELKHPTSYEYDGLGRVIKTTLPDGNSQKTEYSIDASLQITKTIDPKENINISKKDIRGNIKEVERRDKNNTLLTKAKYEYSVLGEMLRAYDAKDNLLAVNYDMLGRRISLESLDMGRKEWNYDDKGRLEYENDSVLRSKLASIKYEYDGLDRIIKIDYPFSEDVEYEYGVPGEKGAGEVIRKKDETGETMYSYGLLNEVKVETRTIKRGREFQKPVTAVFNYEADYL
;
A
#
# COMPACT_ATOMS: atom_id res chain seq x y z
N SER A 1 -29.69 -2.55 16.64
CA SER A 1 -28.96 -2.23 15.42
C SER A 1 -27.82 -1.31 15.77
N ALA A 2 -26.59 -1.74 15.55
CA ALA A 2 -25.42 -0.88 15.67
C ALA A 2 -25.59 0.28 14.66
N ASN A 3 -25.52 1.53 15.14
CA ASN A 3 -25.68 2.69 14.28
C ASN A 3 -24.31 3.00 13.63
N ASN A 4 -23.96 2.28 12.57
CA ASN A 4 -22.69 2.40 11.84
C ASN A 4 -22.76 3.47 10.74
N THR A 5 -23.45 4.59 11.01
CA THR A 5 -23.68 5.60 10.01
C THR A 5 -22.54 6.61 9.98
N MET A 6 -21.90 6.79 8.82
CA MET A 6 -21.06 7.92 8.51
C MET A 6 -21.91 9.02 7.87
N THR A 7 -21.73 10.27 8.30
CA THR A 7 -22.45 11.42 7.72
C THR A 7 -21.46 12.42 7.14
N TYR A 8 -21.89 13.09 6.05
CA TYR A 8 -21.06 14.03 5.30
C TYR A 8 -21.80 15.36 5.17
N LYS A 9 -21.06 16.46 5.33
CA LYS A 9 -21.53 17.79 4.94
C LYS A 9 -20.75 18.28 3.73
N TYR A 10 -21.39 19.10 2.93
CA TYR A 10 -20.83 19.63 1.69
C TYR A 10 -20.97 21.16 1.65
N ASP A 11 -20.06 21.80 0.93
CA ASP A 11 -20.22 23.22 0.58
C ASP A 11 -21.09 23.39 -0.69
N ASN A 12 -21.28 24.64 -1.10
CA ASN A 12 -22.09 24.98 -2.28
C ASN A 12 -21.46 24.48 -3.61
N PHE A 13 -20.20 24.06 -3.60
CA PHE A 13 -19.50 23.48 -4.76
C PHE A 13 -19.51 21.95 -4.74
N GLY A 14 -20.18 21.31 -3.77
CA GLY A 14 -20.25 19.87 -3.62
C GLY A 14 -18.99 19.24 -3.00
N ARG A 15 -18.08 20.03 -2.43
CA ARG A 15 -16.88 19.52 -1.75
C ARG A 15 -17.23 19.16 -0.30
N VAL A 16 -16.68 18.03 0.19
CA VAL A 16 -16.88 17.59 1.58
C VAL A 16 -16.26 18.60 2.54
N THR A 17 -17.02 19.11 3.49
CA THR A 17 -16.54 20.03 4.54
C THR A 17 -16.42 19.36 5.90
N GLU A 18 -17.18 18.30 6.14
CA GLU A 18 -17.19 17.60 7.42
C GLU A 18 -17.57 16.13 7.22
N VAL A 19 -16.86 15.24 7.91
CA VAL A 19 -17.20 13.82 8.02
C VAL A 19 -17.39 13.48 9.48
N ARG A 20 -18.48 12.77 9.81
CA ARG A 20 -18.75 12.28 11.16
C ARG A 20 -18.87 10.78 11.19
N SER A 21 -18.25 10.20 12.19
CA SER A 21 -18.33 8.79 12.53
C SER A 21 -19.38 8.53 13.62
N PRO A 22 -19.78 7.28 13.85
CA PRO A 22 -20.66 6.90 14.96
C PRO A 22 -20.11 7.24 16.35
N TYR A 23 -18.80 7.50 16.46
CA TYR A 23 -18.14 7.88 17.72
C TYR A 23 -18.11 9.37 17.98
N ASP A 24 -18.52 10.19 17.02
CA ASP A 24 -18.37 11.64 17.12
C ASP A 24 -19.52 12.30 17.85
N THR A 25 -19.18 13.40 18.50
CA THR A 25 -20.16 14.33 19.08
C THR A 25 -20.44 15.47 18.12
N ASP A 26 -21.50 16.27 18.37
CA ASP A 26 -21.81 17.45 17.55
C ASP A 26 -20.69 18.50 17.50
N LYS A 27 -19.74 18.45 18.45
CA LYS A 27 -18.66 19.45 18.57
C LYS A 27 -17.35 19.05 17.90
N THR A 28 -17.10 17.76 17.68
CA THR A 28 -15.81 17.28 17.15
C THR A 28 -16.07 16.21 16.11
N PRO A 29 -16.07 16.56 14.81
CA PRO A 29 -16.21 15.60 13.72
C PRO A 29 -14.94 14.73 13.57
N TYR A 30 -15.11 13.58 12.91
CA TYR A 30 -14.02 12.70 12.50
C TYR A 30 -12.97 13.42 11.65
N ALA A 31 -13.45 14.16 10.64
CA ALA A 31 -12.62 15.01 9.82
C ALA A 31 -13.35 16.29 9.43
N LYS A 32 -12.61 17.40 9.37
CA LYS A 32 -13.08 18.68 8.88
C LYS A 32 -12.16 19.20 7.80
N TYR A 33 -12.74 19.70 6.71
CA TYR A 33 -12.03 20.25 5.58
C TYR A 33 -12.38 21.73 5.41
N THR A 34 -11.35 22.56 5.28
CA THR A 34 -11.48 23.97 4.98
C THR A 34 -10.71 24.30 3.72
N TYR A 35 -11.40 24.85 2.73
CA TYR A 35 -10.84 25.16 1.42
C TYR A 35 -10.62 26.67 1.33
N PHE A 36 -9.41 27.07 1.04
CA PHE A 36 -9.03 28.45 0.84
C PHE A 36 -8.69 28.67 -0.63
N THR A 37 -9.38 29.63 -1.24
CA THR A 37 -9.16 30.07 -2.60
C THR A 37 -8.87 31.56 -2.57
N PRO A 38 -7.68 31.98 -2.12
CA PRO A 38 -7.35 33.40 -2.08
C PRO A 38 -7.33 33.95 -3.51
N GLU A 39 -7.68 35.24 -3.66
CA GLU A 39 -7.68 35.96 -4.94
C GLU A 39 -6.27 36.02 -5.57
N GLU A 40 -5.22 35.70 -4.79
CA GLU A 40 -3.81 35.73 -5.19
C GLU A 40 -3.12 34.36 -5.01
N ARG A 41 -2.73 33.75 -6.08
CA ARG A 41 -1.72 32.73 -6.41
C ARG A 41 -1.80 31.30 -5.87
N TYR A 42 -2.12 30.99 -4.60
CA TYR A 42 -2.02 29.63 -4.07
C TYR A 42 -3.31 29.17 -3.40
N TRP A 43 -3.79 28.04 -3.81
CA TRP A 43 -4.92 27.37 -3.16
C TRP A 43 -4.38 26.44 -2.09
N TYR A 44 -5.03 26.39 -0.95
CA TYR A 44 -4.69 25.41 0.05
C TYR A 44 -5.91 24.84 0.74
N THR A 45 -5.75 23.60 1.21
CA THR A 45 -6.78 22.89 1.98
C THR A 45 -6.22 22.56 3.35
N ILE A 46 -6.98 22.88 4.40
CA ILE A 46 -6.68 22.42 5.75
C ILE A 46 -7.61 21.26 6.07
N THR A 47 -7.02 20.13 6.46
CA THR A 47 -7.74 18.97 7.00
C THR A 47 -7.44 18.86 8.48
N GLU A 48 -8.47 18.81 9.31
CA GLU A 48 -8.40 18.58 10.75
C GLU A 48 -8.95 17.18 11.02
N ASN A 49 -8.08 16.20 11.30
CA ASN A 49 -8.45 14.83 11.60
C ASN A 49 -8.43 14.60 13.11
N LYS A 50 -9.49 14.02 13.65
CA LYS A 50 -9.51 13.58 15.04
C LYS A 50 -8.47 12.47 15.26
N ILE A 51 -7.69 12.55 16.33
CA ILE A 51 -6.60 11.58 16.59
C ILE A 51 -7.03 10.40 17.47
N SER A 52 -8.22 10.45 18.07
CA SER A 52 -8.70 9.42 18.98
C SER A 52 -10.20 9.15 18.81
N THR A 53 -10.62 7.91 19.02
CA THR A 53 -12.04 7.51 19.05
C THR A 53 -12.74 7.89 20.35
N ARG A 54 -12.03 8.33 21.38
CA ARG A 54 -12.61 8.70 22.67
C ARG A 54 -13.47 9.95 22.51
N LYS A 55 -14.72 9.90 22.97
CA LYS A 55 -15.68 11.01 22.86
C LYS A 55 -15.19 12.31 23.53
N GLU A 56 -14.39 12.17 24.57
CA GLU A 56 -13.88 13.27 25.39
C GLU A 56 -12.65 13.93 24.77
N ASP A 57 -11.95 13.23 23.90
CA ASP A 57 -10.75 13.72 23.26
C ASP A 57 -11.13 14.64 22.09
N LYS A 58 -10.69 15.88 22.18
CA LYS A 58 -10.90 16.92 21.14
C LYS A 58 -9.64 17.16 20.31
N ALA A 59 -8.58 16.42 20.56
CA ALA A 59 -7.33 16.59 19.86
C ALA A 59 -7.50 16.23 18.39
N VAL A 60 -7.04 17.13 17.54
CA VAL A 60 -7.02 16.96 16.09
C VAL A 60 -5.60 17.11 15.58
N MET A 61 -5.29 16.41 14.51
CA MET A 61 -4.06 16.58 13.74
C MET A 61 -4.41 17.36 12.46
N LYS A 62 -3.70 18.43 12.23
CA LYS A 62 -3.89 19.25 11.03
C LYS A 62 -2.93 18.82 9.92
N THR A 63 -3.47 18.82 8.72
CA THR A 63 -2.69 18.65 7.49
C THR A 63 -3.06 19.78 6.55
N ILE A 64 -2.05 20.44 6.01
CA ILE A 64 -2.21 21.53 5.02
C ILE A 64 -1.65 21.01 3.70
N VAL A 65 -2.46 21.12 2.64
CA VAL A 65 -2.04 20.82 1.27
C VAL A 65 -2.06 22.11 0.49
N LEU A 66 -0.90 22.52 -0.03
CA LEU A 66 -0.76 23.68 -0.88
C LEU A 66 -0.75 23.25 -2.35
N HIS A 67 -1.52 23.97 -3.16
CA HIS A 67 -1.64 23.74 -4.59
C HIS A 67 -1.06 24.91 -5.38
N ASP A 68 -0.53 24.63 -6.57
CA ASP A 68 -0.15 25.65 -7.53
C ASP A 68 -1.37 26.23 -8.26
N GLY A 69 -1.15 27.21 -9.13
CA GLY A 69 -2.21 27.86 -9.93
C GLY A 69 -2.94 26.93 -10.92
N LEU A 70 -2.45 25.71 -11.12
CA LEU A 70 -3.07 24.67 -11.95
C LEU A 70 -3.76 23.58 -11.08
N GLY A 71 -3.80 23.75 -9.76
CA GLY A 71 -4.38 22.79 -8.83
C GLY A 71 -3.51 21.57 -8.52
N ARG A 72 -2.23 21.56 -8.94
CA ARG A 72 -1.30 20.47 -8.61
C ARG A 72 -0.74 20.69 -7.21
N ILE A 73 -0.49 19.59 -6.48
CA ILE A 73 0.06 19.66 -5.12
C ILE A 73 1.52 20.14 -5.18
N ASN A 74 1.80 21.23 -4.48
CA ASN A 74 3.16 21.73 -4.30
C ASN A 74 3.85 21.09 -3.11
N TYR A 75 3.19 21.09 -1.95
CA TYR A 75 3.65 20.36 -0.77
C TYR A 75 2.50 20.04 0.18
N THR A 76 2.78 19.10 1.08
CA THR A 76 1.89 18.75 2.18
C THR A 76 2.62 18.99 3.49
N ALA A 77 1.99 19.72 4.41
CA ALA A 77 2.50 19.95 5.75
C ALA A 77 1.57 19.29 6.77
N LYS A 78 2.11 18.42 7.61
CA LYS A 78 1.39 17.74 8.68
C LYS A 78 1.95 18.16 10.04
N GLU A 79 1.08 18.52 10.99
CA GLU A 79 1.50 18.81 12.37
C GLU A 79 2.36 17.69 12.93
N GLY A 80 3.39 18.04 13.68
CA GLY A 80 4.31 17.09 14.26
C GLY A 80 5.17 17.71 15.35
N GLU A 81 5.94 16.87 16.01
CA GLU A 81 6.89 17.27 17.05
C GLU A 81 8.23 16.62 16.75
N VAL A 82 9.30 17.34 17.04
CA VAL A 82 10.68 16.83 16.99
C VAL A 82 11.34 17.04 18.32
N TYR A 83 12.23 16.12 18.72
CA TYR A 83 13.09 16.32 19.88
C TYR A 83 14.13 17.40 19.59
N ILE A 84 14.35 18.29 20.57
CA ILE A 84 15.36 19.32 20.44
C ILE A 84 16.72 18.67 20.73
N GLU A 85 17.65 18.81 19.79
CA GLU A 85 19.00 18.26 19.90
C GLU A 85 19.69 18.76 21.18
N GLY A 86 20.28 17.85 21.95
CA GLY A 86 20.94 18.14 23.22
C GLY A 86 20.02 18.22 24.44
N THR A 87 18.73 17.90 24.32
CA THR A 87 17.79 17.84 25.44
C THR A 87 17.18 16.42 25.57
N ILE A 88 16.88 15.98 26.81
CA ILE A 88 16.38 14.62 27.03
C ILE A 88 14.85 14.53 26.83
N ASP A 89 14.09 15.58 27.14
CA ASP A 89 12.62 15.55 27.15
C ASP A 89 11.94 16.79 26.55
N SER A 90 12.68 17.63 25.81
CA SER A 90 12.10 18.83 25.20
C SER A 90 11.77 18.58 23.73
N THR A 91 10.50 18.80 23.35
CA THR A 91 10.03 18.72 21.99
C THR A 91 9.68 20.11 21.45
N GLN A 92 9.85 20.29 20.16
CA GLN A 92 9.37 21.46 19.43
C GLN A 92 8.20 21.05 18.56
N LYS A 93 7.06 21.70 18.74
CA LYS A 93 5.91 21.56 17.84
C LYS A 93 6.14 22.34 16.56
N GLY A 94 5.64 21.81 15.46
CA GLY A 94 5.75 22.42 14.15
C GLY A 94 5.08 21.56 13.09
N TRP A 95 5.69 21.55 11.91
CA TRP A 95 5.12 20.89 10.73
C TRP A 95 6.18 20.02 10.04
N ASN A 96 5.82 18.79 9.77
CA ASN A 96 6.56 17.94 8.84
C ASN A 96 6.09 18.29 7.43
N VAL A 97 6.92 18.99 6.68
CA VAL A 97 6.64 19.41 5.30
C VAL A 97 7.28 18.41 4.37
N SER A 98 6.49 17.77 3.52
CA SER A 98 6.95 16.77 2.55
C SER A 98 6.69 17.25 1.13
N GLY A 99 7.62 16.90 0.22
CA GLY A 99 7.35 16.92 -1.21
C GLY A 99 7.10 18.29 -1.82
N ALA A 100 7.98 19.28 -1.56
CA ALA A 100 8.02 20.44 -2.46
C ALA A 100 8.31 19.92 -3.87
N VAL A 101 7.31 19.99 -4.77
CA VAL A 101 7.41 19.47 -6.13
C VAL A 101 7.55 20.61 -7.11
N TYR A 102 8.58 20.53 -7.97
CA TYR A 102 8.76 21.45 -9.09
C TYR A 102 8.33 20.81 -10.38
N TYR A 103 7.72 21.62 -11.20
CA TYR A 103 7.31 21.24 -12.54
C TYR A 103 8.09 22.02 -13.58
N ASP A 104 8.36 21.39 -14.73
CA ASP A 104 8.90 22.07 -15.89
C ASP A 104 7.79 22.79 -16.68
N GLU A 105 8.16 23.45 -17.77
CA GLU A 105 7.23 24.19 -18.64
C GLU A 105 6.16 23.30 -19.28
N ASP A 106 6.43 22.01 -19.46
CA ASP A 106 5.48 21.01 -19.95
C ASP A 106 4.59 20.44 -18.85
N GLY A 107 4.75 20.88 -17.59
CA GLY A 107 3.99 20.40 -16.43
C GLY A 107 4.46 19.05 -15.87
N ARG A 108 5.64 18.56 -16.28
CA ARG A 108 6.24 17.32 -15.76
C ARG A 108 7.02 17.63 -14.49
N LYS A 109 7.08 16.65 -13.57
CA LYS A 109 7.84 16.79 -12.32
C LYS A 109 9.34 16.96 -12.63
N LYS A 110 9.89 18.14 -12.43
CA LYS A 110 11.31 18.45 -12.63
C LYS A 110 12.15 18.08 -11.42
N GLY A 111 11.59 18.21 -10.23
CA GLY A 111 12.28 17.90 -9.00
C GLY A 111 11.32 17.75 -7.82
N GLU A 112 11.82 17.10 -6.78
CA GLU A 112 11.10 16.86 -5.53
C GLU A 112 12.06 17.02 -4.35
N GLY A 113 11.69 17.90 -3.39
CA GLY A 113 12.46 18.15 -2.17
C GLY A 113 12.38 16.99 -1.19
N GLN A 114 13.34 16.93 -0.28
CA GLN A 114 13.30 16.05 0.87
C GLN A 114 12.33 16.59 1.93
N PRO A 115 11.72 15.73 2.76
CA PRO A 115 10.93 16.18 3.90
C PRO A 115 11.77 17.04 4.84
N VAL A 116 11.18 18.13 5.34
CA VAL A 116 11.81 19.03 6.29
C VAL A 116 10.87 19.31 7.45
N PHE A 117 11.42 19.51 8.66
CA PHE A 117 10.64 20.01 9.77
C PHE A 117 10.66 21.55 9.76
N TYR A 118 9.48 22.14 9.86
CA TYR A 118 9.28 23.58 9.94
C TYR A 118 8.69 23.96 11.30
N GLY A 119 9.44 24.68 12.11
CA GLY A 119 9.04 25.07 13.47
C GLY A 119 8.18 26.35 13.52
N GLY A 120 7.85 26.97 12.38
CA GLY A 120 6.99 28.15 12.29
C GLY A 120 5.48 27.80 12.24
N ASP A 121 4.62 28.80 12.20
CA ASP A 121 3.18 28.63 12.07
C ASP A 121 2.74 28.80 10.60
N ILE A 122 2.75 27.69 9.88
CA ILE A 122 2.34 27.66 8.45
C ILE A 122 0.94 28.25 8.26
N GLN A 123 -0.01 27.96 9.15
CA GLN A 123 -1.39 28.43 9.00
C GLN A 123 -1.48 29.95 9.05
N ASN A 124 -0.79 30.59 9.99
CA ASN A 124 -0.73 32.05 10.08
C ASN A 124 0.05 32.67 8.91
N GLU A 125 1.13 32.04 8.48
CA GLU A 125 1.92 32.50 7.35
C GLU A 125 1.16 32.42 6.02
N LEU A 126 0.26 31.43 5.84
CA LEU A 126 -0.62 31.32 4.69
C LEU A 126 -1.77 32.36 4.67
N SER A 127 -2.07 32.99 5.79
CA SER A 127 -3.18 33.96 5.88
C SER A 127 -2.86 35.35 5.31
N GLY A 128 -1.58 35.65 5.00
CA GLY A 128 -1.13 36.92 4.46
C GLY A 128 -0.41 36.79 3.12
N SER A 129 -0.78 37.61 2.12
CA SER A 129 -0.24 37.50 0.75
C SER A 129 1.30 37.59 0.68
N SER A 130 1.91 38.47 1.44
CA SER A 130 3.38 38.61 1.50
C SER A 130 4.05 37.44 2.24
N SER A 131 3.40 36.89 3.27
CA SER A 131 3.89 35.78 4.07
C SER A 131 3.83 34.45 3.28
N GLN A 132 2.84 34.28 2.40
CA GLN A 132 2.72 33.13 1.54
C GLN A 132 3.91 32.98 0.58
N ILE A 133 4.36 34.11 0.00
CA ILE A 133 5.53 34.12 -0.89
C ILE A 133 6.79 33.73 -0.13
N LEU A 134 6.98 34.34 1.05
CA LEU A 134 8.13 34.05 1.93
C LEU A 134 8.14 32.59 2.40
N LEU A 135 6.99 32.04 2.76
CA LEU A 135 6.85 30.63 3.15
C LEU A 135 7.19 29.72 1.98
N TYR A 136 6.66 30.01 0.79
CA TYR A 136 6.97 29.28 -0.43
C TYR A 136 8.47 29.30 -0.73
N GLU A 137 9.12 30.45 -0.64
CA GLU A 137 10.57 30.58 -0.84
C GLU A 137 11.37 29.79 0.21
N LYS A 138 11.00 29.86 1.50
CA LYS A 138 11.66 29.11 2.58
C LYS A 138 11.51 27.59 2.43
N LEU A 139 10.33 27.13 2.03
CA LEU A 139 10.07 25.69 1.85
C LEU A 139 10.63 25.16 0.52
N ASN A 140 10.87 26.08 -0.41
CA ASN A 140 11.46 25.81 -1.71
C ASN A 140 12.99 25.92 -1.74
N GLU A 141 13.64 26.30 -0.66
CA GLU A 141 15.09 26.10 -0.52
C GLU A 141 15.40 24.61 -0.47
N LEU A 142 15.29 23.97 -1.63
CA LEU A 142 15.55 22.54 -1.78
C LEU A 142 17.00 22.22 -1.51
N LYS A 143 17.25 21.79 -0.31
CA LYS A 143 18.51 21.12 0.00
C LYS A 143 18.41 19.69 -0.55
N HIS A 144 19.26 19.40 -1.55
CA HIS A 144 19.41 18.05 -2.12
C HIS A 144 18.11 17.43 -2.69
N PRO A 145 17.53 18.02 -3.75
CA PRO A 145 16.32 17.44 -4.37
C PRO A 145 16.64 16.17 -5.16
N THR A 146 15.64 15.29 -5.27
CA THR A 146 15.60 14.34 -6.38
C THR A 146 15.18 15.09 -7.64
N SER A 147 15.95 15.01 -8.72
CA SER A 147 15.65 15.68 -9.99
C SER A 147 15.47 14.70 -11.14
N TYR A 148 14.71 15.12 -12.15
CA TYR A 148 14.33 14.30 -13.27
C TYR A 148 14.65 14.98 -14.60
N GLU A 149 15.21 14.21 -15.55
CA GLU A 149 15.39 14.61 -16.93
C GLU A 149 14.52 13.74 -17.84
N TYR A 150 14.00 14.32 -18.90
CA TYR A 150 13.03 13.67 -19.79
C TYR A 150 13.51 13.65 -21.24
N ASP A 151 13.10 12.64 -21.99
CA ASP A 151 13.24 12.63 -23.45
C ASP A 151 12.11 13.44 -24.12
N GLY A 152 12.19 13.57 -25.45
CA GLY A 152 11.18 14.28 -26.24
C GLY A 152 9.78 13.66 -26.22
N LEU A 153 9.62 12.44 -25.71
CA LEU A 153 8.32 11.78 -25.52
C LEU A 153 7.81 11.91 -24.06
N GLY A 154 8.50 12.66 -23.21
CA GLY A 154 8.13 12.86 -21.81
C GLY A 154 8.46 11.68 -20.89
N ARG A 155 9.31 10.73 -21.31
CA ARG A 155 9.74 9.62 -20.46
C ARG A 155 10.99 10.01 -19.69
N VAL A 156 11.07 9.60 -18.42
CA VAL A 156 12.25 9.87 -17.56
C VAL A 156 13.46 9.12 -18.10
N ILE A 157 14.53 9.86 -18.45
CA ILE A 157 15.82 9.30 -18.90
C ILE A 157 16.90 9.38 -17.86
N LYS A 158 16.76 10.26 -16.86
CA LYS A 158 17.68 10.34 -15.73
C LYS A 158 16.96 10.80 -14.48
N THR A 159 17.29 10.15 -13.36
CA THR A 159 16.88 10.55 -12.01
C THR A 159 18.15 10.79 -11.21
N THR A 160 18.34 12.01 -10.68
CA THR A 160 19.45 12.33 -9.78
C THR A 160 18.93 12.36 -8.36
N LEU A 161 19.54 11.57 -7.49
CA LEU A 161 19.19 11.44 -6.08
C LEU A 161 19.79 12.58 -5.23
N PRO A 162 19.29 12.78 -3.99
CA PRO A 162 19.78 13.83 -3.09
C PRO A 162 21.26 13.80 -2.78
N ASP A 163 21.90 12.64 -2.84
CA ASP A 163 23.32 12.42 -2.63
C ASP A 163 24.19 12.69 -3.88
N GLY A 164 23.57 13.14 -4.97
CA GLY A 164 24.22 13.40 -6.26
C GLY A 164 24.37 12.16 -7.16
N ASN A 165 24.08 10.97 -6.65
CA ASN A 165 24.07 9.76 -7.47
C ASN A 165 22.94 9.81 -8.49
N SER A 166 23.12 9.16 -9.65
CA SER A 166 22.08 9.17 -10.68
C SER A 166 21.82 7.78 -11.26
N GLN A 167 20.54 7.55 -11.53
CA GLN A 167 20.06 6.44 -12.33
C GLN A 167 19.74 6.93 -13.74
N LYS A 168 20.17 6.20 -14.76
CA LYS A 168 19.85 6.50 -16.17
C LYS A 168 18.93 5.44 -16.77
N THR A 169 18.06 5.86 -17.68
CA THR A 169 17.15 4.95 -18.40
C THR A 169 17.25 5.22 -19.90
N GLU A 170 17.51 4.18 -20.66
CA GLU A 170 17.57 4.20 -22.11
C GLU A 170 16.38 3.42 -22.66
N TYR A 171 15.73 3.96 -23.68
CA TYR A 171 14.59 3.33 -24.38
C TYR A 171 14.94 3.06 -25.81
N SER A 172 14.71 1.85 -26.28
CA SER A 172 14.92 1.46 -27.66
C SER A 172 13.87 0.44 -28.12
N ILE A 173 13.82 0.19 -29.40
CA ILE A 173 12.96 -0.84 -30.02
C ILE A 173 13.86 -1.71 -30.88
N ASP A 174 13.75 -3.02 -30.71
CA ASP A 174 14.43 -4.02 -31.55
C ASP A 174 13.42 -5.06 -32.02
N ALA A 175 13.34 -5.25 -33.34
CA ALA A 175 12.33 -6.08 -34.00
C ALA A 175 10.88 -5.65 -33.63
N SER A 176 10.27 -6.26 -32.64
CA SER A 176 8.94 -5.90 -32.11
C SER A 176 8.95 -5.76 -30.60
N LEU A 177 10.13 -5.67 -30.00
CA LEU A 177 10.31 -5.58 -28.56
C LEU A 177 10.67 -4.16 -28.15
N GLN A 178 9.94 -3.64 -27.18
CA GLN A 178 10.30 -2.42 -26.46
C GLN A 178 11.35 -2.76 -25.41
N ILE A 179 12.51 -2.15 -25.48
CA ILE A 179 13.64 -2.38 -24.60
C ILE A 179 13.78 -1.17 -23.68
N THR A 180 13.76 -1.43 -22.38
CA THR A 180 14.11 -0.45 -21.34
C THR A 180 15.38 -0.93 -20.64
N LYS A 181 16.46 -0.13 -20.74
CA LYS A 181 17.72 -0.37 -20.04
C LYS A 181 17.90 0.67 -18.95
N THR A 182 18.02 0.22 -17.71
CA THR A 182 18.23 1.08 -16.53
C THR A 182 19.62 0.82 -15.98
N ILE A 183 20.38 1.88 -15.73
CA ILE A 183 21.73 1.86 -15.17
C ILE A 183 21.66 2.51 -13.80
N ASP A 184 21.94 1.73 -12.75
CA ASP A 184 21.92 2.21 -11.38
C ASP A 184 23.17 3.07 -11.03
N PRO A 185 23.22 3.74 -9.86
CA PRO A 185 24.39 4.52 -9.46
C PRO A 185 25.70 3.72 -9.31
N LYS A 186 25.61 2.39 -9.17
CA LYS A 186 26.76 1.48 -9.11
C LYS A 186 27.15 0.93 -10.48
N GLU A 187 26.54 1.49 -11.54
CA GLU A 187 26.71 1.06 -12.94
C GLU A 187 26.20 -0.36 -13.25
N ASN A 188 25.40 -0.98 -12.36
CA ASN A 188 24.72 -2.23 -12.74
C ASN A 188 23.60 -1.94 -13.73
N ILE A 189 23.41 -2.87 -14.64
CA ILE A 189 22.49 -2.71 -15.77
C ILE A 189 21.33 -3.67 -15.61
N ASN A 190 20.09 -3.16 -15.66
CA ASN A 190 18.88 -3.96 -15.76
C ASN A 190 18.24 -3.71 -17.13
N ILE A 191 17.94 -4.78 -17.85
CA ILE A 191 17.32 -4.73 -19.18
C ILE A 191 15.97 -5.45 -19.09
N SER A 192 14.92 -4.78 -19.52
CA SER A 192 13.58 -5.37 -19.68
C SER A 192 13.13 -5.25 -21.13
N LYS A 193 12.73 -6.38 -21.71
CA LYS A 193 12.19 -6.45 -23.07
C LYS A 193 10.71 -6.81 -23.01
N LYS A 194 9.85 -5.98 -23.59
CA LYS A 194 8.40 -6.17 -23.65
C LYS A 194 7.93 -6.30 -25.10
N ASP A 195 6.93 -7.15 -25.32
CA ASP A 195 6.25 -7.20 -26.60
C ASP A 195 5.30 -5.99 -26.79
N ILE A 196 4.68 -5.90 -27.95
CA ILE A 196 3.73 -4.83 -28.29
C ILE A 196 2.46 -4.81 -27.42
N ARG A 197 2.16 -5.89 -26.71
CA ARG A 197 1.04 -5.99 -25.75
C ARG A 197 1.45 -5.57 -24.35
N GLY A 198 2.75 -5.26 -24.12
CA GLY A 198 3.30 -4.90 -22.82
C GLY A 198 3.75 -6.10 -21.97
N ASN A 199 3.68 -7.34 -22.46
CA ASN A 199 4.15 -8.52 -21.75
C ASN A 199 5.67 -8.53 -21.69
N ILE A 200 6.23 -8.77 -20.52
CA ILE A 200 7.68 -8.91 -20.33
C ILE A 200 8.14 -10.23 -20.93
N LYS A 201 8.90 -10.19 -22.00
CA LYS A 201 9.44 -11.38 -22.68
C LYS A 201 10.78 -11.81 -22.11
N GLU A 202 11.58 -10.85 -21.65
CA GLU A 202 12.90 -11.12 -21.11
C GLU A 202 13.30 -10.03 -20.11
N VAL A 203 13.97 -10.43 -19.03
CA VAL A 203 14.67 -9.52 -18.11
C VAL A 203 16.09 -10.02 -17.91
N GLU A 204 17.06 -9.09 -17.88
CA GLU A 204 18.46 -9.37 -17.62
C GLU A 204 18.99 -8.41 -16.56
N ARG A 205 19.87 -8.90 -15.72
CA ARG A 205 20.69 -8.06 -14.85
C ARG A 205 22.16 -8.33 -15.13
N ARG A 206 22.93 -7.26 -15.30
CA ARG A 206 24.36 -7.29 -15.58
C ARG A 206 25.11 -6.41 -14.60
N ASP A 207 26.37 -6.74 -14.35
CA ASP A 207 27.25 -5.89 -13.57
C ASP A 207 27.76 -4.71 -14.41
N LYS A 208 28.56 -3.84 -13.78
CA LYS A 208 29.19 -2.67 -14.44
C LYS A 208 30.12 -3.04 -15.60
N ASN A 209 30.64 -4.27 -15.63
CA ASN A 209 31.49 -4.78 -16.69
C ASN A 209 30.68 -5.46 -17.81
N ASN A 210 29.34 -5.30 -17.77
CA ASN A 210 28.39 -5.94 -18.69
C ASN A 210 28.34 -7.49 -18.60
N THR A 211 28.83 -8.07 -17.48
CA THR A 211 28.74 -9.52 -17.23
C THR A 211 27.32 -9.88 -16.82
N LEU A 212 26.75 -10.89 -17.45
CA LEU A 212 25.40 -11.35 -17.12
C LEU A 212 25.39 -11.99 -15.72
N LEU A 213 24.59 -11.44 -14.80
CA LEU A 213 24.40 -11.93 -13.44
C LEU A 213 23.16 -12.84 -13.34
N THR A 214 22.08 -12.43 -13.95
CA THR A 214 20.84 -13.20 -14.00
C THR A 214 20.02 -12.87 -15.23
N LYS A 215 19.18 -13.83 -15.65
CA LYS A 215 18.29 -13.70 -16.79
C LYS A 215 17.03 -14.51 -16.55
N ALA A 216 15.89 -13.98 -16.98
CA ALA A 216 14.65 -14.74 -17.07
C ALA A 216 13.95 -14.44 -18.39
N LYS A 217 13.33 -15.47 -18.97
CA LYS A 217 12.51 -15.38 -20.19
C LYS A 217 11.10 -15.85 -19.88
N TYR A 218 10.12 -15.28 -20.59
CA TYR A 218 8.72 -15.60 -20.37
C TYR A 218 7.99 -15.83 -21.69
N GLU A 219 7.11 -16.82 -21.68
CA GLU A 219 6.20 -17.12 -22.78
C GLU A 219 4.75 -16.93 -22.29
N TYR A 220 3.92 -16.37 -23.18
CA TYR A 220 2.54 -16.05 -22.86
C TYR A 220 1.59 -16.67 -23.88
N SER A 221 0.37 -16.96 -23.43
CA SER A 221 -0.75 -17.29 -24.28
C SER A 221 -1.19 -16.07 -25.12
N VAL A 222 -2.07 -16.31 -26.06
CA VAL A 222 -2.72 -15.21 -26.84
C VAL A 222 -3.59 -14.30 -25.95
N LEU A 223 -4.00 -14.77 -24.80
CA LEU A 223 -4.78 -14.01 -23.80
C LEU A 223 -3.90 -13.23 -22.80
N GLY A 224 -2.57 -13.38 -22.86
CA GLY A 224 -1.63 -12.72 -21.97
C GLY A 224 -1.30 -13.49 -20.68
N GLU A 225 -1.71 -14.74 -20.56
CA GLU A 225 -1.38 -15.59 -19.43
C GLU A 225 0.05 -16.12 -19.58
N MET A 226 0.84 -16.09 -18.51
CA MET A 226 2.20 -16.62 -18.50
C MET A 226 2.16 -18.16 -18.52
N LEU A 227 2.60 -18.76 -19.62
CA LEU A 227 2.63 -20.21 -19.79
C LEU A 227 3.94 -20.81 -19.31
N ARG A 228 5.06 -20.12 -19.54
CA ARG A 228 6.41 -20.61 -19.19
C ARG A 228 7.31 -19.47 -18.73
N ALA A 229 8.16 -19.79 -17.78
CA ALA A 229 9.29 -18.98 -17.41
C ALA A 229 10.56 -19.82 -17.38
N TYR A 230 11.67 -19.21 -17.78
CA TYR A 230 12.99 -19.83 -17.79
C TYR A 230 13.96 -18.96 -17.01
N ASP A 231 14.77 -19.55 -16.17
CA ASP A 231 15.87 -18.86 -15.50
C ASP A 231 17.14 -18.77 -16.38
N ALA A 232 18.24 -18.28 -15.82
CA ALA A 232 19.52 -18.14 -16.52
C ALA A 232 20.19 -19.50 -16.86
N LYS A 233 19.73 -20.60 -16.29
CA LYS A 233 20.18 -21.95 -16.56
C LYS A 233 19.20 -22.76 -17.40
N ASP A 234 18.19 -22.07 -17.98
CA ASP A 234 17.08 -22.65 -18.73
C ASP A 234 16.22 -23.65 -17.92
N ASN A 235 16.22 -23.54 -16.56
CA ASN A 235 15.26 -24.27 -15.75
C ASN A 235 13.84 -23.75 -16.03
N LEU A 236 12.94 -24.68 -16.35
CA LEU A 236 11.57 -24.38 -16.74
C LEU A 236 10.65 -24.33 -15.53
N LEU A 237 9.81 -23.29 -15.49
CA LEU A 237 8.57 -23.24 -14.73
C LEU A 237 7.43 -23.18 -15.75
N ALA A 238 6.52 -24.16 -15.72
CA ALA A 238 5.36 -24.24 -16.59
C ALA A 238 4.05 -24.01 -15.79
N VAL A 239 3.13 -23.25 -16.37
CA VAL A 239 1.84 -22.95 -15.78
C VAL A 239 0.73 -23.30 -16.79
N ASN A 240 -0.31 -24.00 -16.34
CA ASN A 240 -1.48 -24.28 -17.14
C ASN A 240 -2.71 -23.60 -16.55
N TYR A 241 -3.62 -23.21 -17.43
CA TYR A 241 -4.85 -22.52 -17.10
C TYR A 241 -6.04 -23.26 -17.66
N ASP A 242 -7.20 -23.09 -17.04
CA ASP A 242 -8.47 -23.51 -17.62
C ASP A 242 -9.02 -22.49 -18.62
N MET A 243 -10.16 -22.77 -19.20
CA MET A 243 -10.80 -21.89 -20.20
C MET A 243 -11.28 -20.55 -19.62
N LEU A 244 -11.35 -20.40 -18.29
CA LEU A 244 -11.69 -19.18 -17.59
C LEU A 244 -10.46 -18.36 -17.16
N GLY A 245 -9.24 -18.82 -17.52
CA GLY A 245 -7.99 -18.18 -17.15
C GLY A 245 -7.55 -18.44 -15.70
N ARG A 246 -8.16 -19.42 -15.02
CA ARG A 246 -7.75 -19.81 -13.65
C ARG A 246 -6.62 -20.83 -13.73
N ARG A 247 -5.62 -20.67 -12.86
CA ARG A 247 -4.46 -21.57 -12.82
C ARG A 247 -4.86 -22.95 -12.30
N ILE A 248 -4.64 -23.98 -13.10
CA ILE A 248 -4.95 -25.38 -12.74
C ILE A 248 -3.70 -26.20 -12.42
N SER A 249 -2.52 -25.82 -12.92
CA SER A 249 -1.28 -26.45 -12.49
C SER A 249 -0.07 -25.53 -12.65
N LEU A 250 0.93 -25.81 -11.83
CA LEU A 250 2.27 -25.21 -11.91
C LEU A 250 3.29 -26.34 -11.73
N GLU A 251 4.33 -26.35 -12.57
CA GLU A 251 5.37 -27.36 -12.53
C GLU A 251 6.74 -26.70 -12.63
N SER A 252 7.64 -27.06 -11.73
CA SER A 252 9.05 -26.67 -11.79
C SER A 252 9.93 -27.81 -11.29
N LEU A 253 11.22 -27.74 -11.65
CA LEU A 253 12.20 -28.75 -11.23
C LEU A 253 12.33 -28.85 -9.71
N ASP A 254 12.31 -27.70 -9.00
CA ASP A 254 12.54 -27.64 -7.55
C ASP A 254 11.30 -27.97 -6.72
N MET A 255 10.11 -27.50 -7.13
CA MET A 255 8.87 -27.69 -6.39
C MET A 255 8.07 -28.92 -6.83
N GLY A 256 8.43 -29.52 -7.97
CA GLY A 256 7.59 -30.52 -8.61
C GLY A 256 6.30 -29.88 -9.15
N ARG A 257 5.23 -30.65 -9.17
CA ARG A 257 3.93 -30.22 -9.71
C ARG A 257 2.92 -29.92 -8.61
N LYS A 258 2.36 -28.71 -8.63
CA LYS A 258 1.23 -28.26 -7.81
C LYS A 258 -0.02 -28.16 -8.70
N GLU A 259 -1.19 -28.54 -8.18
CA GLU A 259 -2.47 -28.54 -8.90
C GLU A 259 -3.55 -27.89 -8.06
N TRP A 260 -4.49 -27.22 -8.74
CA TRP A 260 -5.66 -26.56 -8.15
C TRP A 260 -6.91 -27.03 -8.89
N ASN A 261 -7.97 -27.27 -8.15
CA ASN A 261 -9.29 -27.58 -8.69
C ASN A 261 -10.31 -26.58 -8.14
N TYR A 262 -11.28 -26.26 -8.96
CA TYR A 262 -12.29 -25.25 -8.63
C TYR A 262 -13.68 -25.87 -8.72
N ASP A 263 -14.56 -25.41 -7.84
CA ASP A 263 -15.97 -25.79 -7.86
C ASP A 263 -16.75 -25.09 -9.00
N ASP A 264 -18.01 -25.46 -9.18
CA ASP A 264 -18.89 -24.92 -10.21
C ASP A 264 -19.14 -23.41 -10.09
N LYS A 265 -18.91 -22.82 -8.90
CA LYS A 265 -18.96 -21.37 -8.66
C LYS A 265 -17.63 -20.67 -8.94
N GLY A 266 -16.58 -21.42 -9.26
CA GLY A 266 -15.24 -20.88 -9.55
C GLY A 266 -14.37 -20.66 -8.32
N ARG A 267 -14.76 -21.16 -7.15
CA ARG A 267 -13.97 -21.09 -5.91
C ARG A 267 -13.01 -22.27 -5.85
N LEU A 268 -11.85 -22.10 -5.19
CA LEU A 268 -10.87 -23.16 -5.00
C LEU A 268 -11.49 -24.29 -4.15
N GLU A 269 -11.65 -25.47 -4.73
CA GLU A 269 -12.22 -26.63 -4.04
C GLU A 269 -11.14 -27.43 -3.32
N TYR A 270 -10.05 -27.72 -4.03
CA TYR A 270 -8.86 -28.35 -3.42
C TYR A 270 -7.57 -28.00 -4.14
N GLU A 271 -6.49 -28.16 -3.42
CA GLU A 271 -5.14 -28.13 -4.00
C GLU A 271 -4.28 -29.29 -3.52
N ASN A 272 -3.32 -29.68 -4.34
CA ASN A 272 -2.31 -30.64 -3.96
C ASN A 272 -0.94 -30.29 -4.56
N ASP A 273 0.09 -30.85 -3.96
CA ASP A 273 1.45 -30.83 -4.46
C ASP A 273 1.98 -32.26 -4.69
N SER A 274 3.22 -32.39 -5.07
CA SER A 274 3.84 -33.69 -5.32
C SER A 274 3.89 -34.59 -4.07
N VAL A 275 4.02 -34.01 -2.87
CA VAL A 275 4.06 -34.75 -1.59
C VAL A 275 2.66 -35.24 -1.24
N LEU A 276 1.67 -34.35 -1.27
CA LEU A 276 0.26 -34.70 -0.98
C LEU A 276 -0.24 -35.75 -1.96
N ARG A 277 0.06 -35.60 -3.24
CA ARG A 277 -0.33 -36.56 -4.29
C ARG A 277 0.28 -37.95 -4.05
N SER A 278 1.54 -38.03 -3.63
CA SER A 278 2.18 -39.30 -3.31
C SER A 278 1.48 -40.06 -2.18
N LYS A 279 0.72 -39.34 -1.33
CA LYS A 279 -0.07 -39.85 -0.21
C LYS A 279 -1.56 -39.96 -0.51
N LEU A 280 -1.97 -39.71 -1.76
CA LEU A 280 -3.38 -39.66 -2.20
C LEU A 280 -4.23 -38.66 -1.38
N ALA A 281 -3.64 -37.52 -1.02
CA ALA A 281 -4.20 -36.49 -0.17
C ALA A 281 -4.26 -35.13 -0.87
N SER A 282 -5.11 -34.25 -0.38
CA SER A 282 -5.24 -32.85 -0.83
C SER A 282 -5.69 -31.95 0.32
N ILE A 283 -5.36 -30.68 0.22
CA ILE A 283 -5.94 -29.62 1.07
C ILE A 283 -7.27 -29.24 0.45
N LYS A 284 -8.36 -29.21 1.24
CA LYS A 284 -9.70 -28.87 0.76
C LYS A 284 -10.21 -27.59 1.40
N TYR A 285 -11.09 -26.91 0.70
CA TYR A 285 -11.67 -25.63 1.11
C TYR A 285 -13.18 -25.72 1.15
N GLU A 286 -13.78 -25.25 2.24
CA GLU A 286 -15.23 -25.14 2.39
C GLU A 286 -15.63 -23.67 2.54
N TYR A 287 -16.82 -23.35 2.01
CA TYR A 287 -17.29 -21.97 1.92
C TYR A 287 -18.72 -21.84 2.45
N ASP A 288 -19.03 -20.67 2.98
CA ASP A 288 -20.41 -20.31 3.33
C ASP A 288 -21.22 -19.84 2.11
N GLY A 289 -22.46 -19.43 2.36
CA GLY A 289 -23.36 -18.91 1.31
C GLY A 289 -22.97 -17.57 0.72
N LEU A 290 -22.01 -16.87 1.31
CA LEU A 290 -21.44 -15.59 0.84
C LEU A 290 -20.05 -15.76 0.21
N ASP A 291 -19.67 -17.01 -0.12
CA ASP A 291 -18.40 -17.41 -0.73
C ASP A 291 -17.16 -17.10 0.14
N ARG A 292 -17.31 -17.00 1.47
CA ARG A 292 -16.21 -16.84 2.42
C ARG A 292 -15.74 -18.22 2.89
N ILE A 293 -14.43 -18.41 3.07
CA ILE A 293 -13.84 -19.67 3.56
C ILE A 293 -14.27 -19.87 5.02
N ILE A 294 -14.93 -21.00 5.32
CA ILE A 294 -15.28 -21.41 6.68
C ILE A 294 -14.37 -22.51 7.20
N LYS A 295 -13.74 -23.29 6.31
CA LYS A 295 -12.85 -24.37 6.70
C LYS A 295 -11.77 -24.60 5.64
N ILE A 296 -10.53 -24.88 6.12
CA ILE A 296 -9.44 -25.43 5.33
C ILE A 296 -9.10 -26.79 5.98
N ASP A 297 -9.37 -27.87 5.24
CA ASP A 297 -9.13 -29.25 5.69
C ASP A 297 -7.72 -29.68 5.27
N TYR A 298 -6.85 -29.87 6.25
CA TYR A 298 -5.48 -30.31 6.07
C TYR A 298 -5.36 -31.81 6.35
N PRO A 299 -4.87 -32.65 5.41
CA PRO A 299 -4.89 -34.09 5.56
C PRO A 299 -3.97 -34.65 6.66
N PHE A 300 -3.02 -33.85 7.18
CA PHE A 300 -1.99 -34.32 8.13
C PHE A 300 -1.77 -33.39 9.32
N SER A 301 -2.63 -32.39 9.50
CA SER A 301 -2.62 -31.47 10.64
C SER A 301 -4.05 -31.12 11.02
N GLU A 302 -4.24 -30.37 12.10
CA GLU A 302 -5.57 -29.86 12.43
C GLU A 302 -6.06 -28.85 11.39
N ASP A 303 -7.35 -28.86 11.15
CA ASP A 303 -8.02 -27.96 10.23
C ASP A 303 -7.97 -26.50 10.71
N VAL A 304 -8.08 -25.57 9.74
CA VAL A 304 -8.35 -24.17 10.05
C VAL A 304 -9.83 -23.89 9.87
N GLU A 305 -10.47 -23.38 10.90
CA GLU A 305 -11.90 -23.05 10.92
C GLU A 305 -12.09 -21.55 11.14
N TYR A 306 -13.06 -20.94 10.44
CA TYR A 306 -13.41 -19.53 10.56
C TYR A 306 -14.89 -19.39 10.87
N GLU A 307 -15.22 -18.47 11.78
CA GLU A 307 -16.58 -18.00 12.03
C GLU A 307 -16.66 -16.51 11.76
N TYR A 308 -17.77 -16.07 11.17
CA TYR A 308 -18.00 -14.70 10.77
C TYR A 308 -19.15 -14.08 11.54
N GLY A 309 -19.01 -12.77 11.84
CA GLY A 309 -20.04 -12.00 12.49
C GLY A 309 -21.33 -11.95 11.69
N VAL A 310 -22.44 -12.02 12.39
CA VAL A 310 -23.79 -12.05 11.79
C VAL A 310 -24.27 -10.63 11.45
N PRO A 311 -25.13 -10.47 10.43
CA PRO A 311 -25.71 -9.18 10.08
C PRO A 311 -26.45 -8.52 11.24
N GLY A 312 -26.21 -7.22 11.44
CA GLY A 312 -26.84 -6.42 12.49
C GLY A 312 -26.05 -6.35 13.80
N GLU A 313 -24.95 -7.07 13.92
CA GLU A 313 -24.03 -7.00 15.05
C GLU A 313 -22.72 -6.31 14.67
N LYS A 314 -21.92 -5.91 15.67
CA LYS A 314 -20.56 -5.40 15.44
C LYS A 314 -19.71 -6.54 14.88
N GLY A 315 -18.85 -6.22 13.90
CA GLY A 315 -18.08 -7.23 13.20
C GLY A 315 -18.88 -8.02 12.18
N ALA A 316 -20.07 -7.55 11.76
CA ALA A 316 -20.86 -8.19 10.72
C ALA A 316 -20.03 -8.40 9.45
N GLY A 317 -19.88 -9.66 9.05
CA GLY A 317 -19.06 -10.03 7.88
C GLY A 317 -17.57 -10.22 8.15
N GLU A 318 -17.07 -9.77 9.27
CA GLU A 318 -15.67 -9.94 9.71
C GLU A 318 -15.46 -11.29 10.40
N VAL A 319 -14.22 -11.78 10.45
CA VAL A 319 -13.87 -13.01 11.19
C VAL A 319 -13.98 -12.73 12.70
N ILE A 320 -14.92 -13.39 13.38
CA ILE A 320 -15.07 -13.29 14.83
C ILE A 320 -14.30 -14.39 15.59
N ARG A 321 -14.02 -15.50 14.91
CA ARG A 321 -13.25 -16.61 15.45
C ARG A 321 -12.43 -17.29 14.38
N LYS A 322 -11.17 -17.60 14.71
CA LYS A 322 -10.30 -18.47 13.93
C LYS A 322 -9.76 -19.56 14.84
N LYS A 323 -9.83 -20.82 14.43
CA LYS A 323 -9.22 -21.95 15.10
C LYS A 323 -8.25 -22.64 14.17
N ASP A 324 -7.08 -23.01 14.68
CA ASP A 324 -6.06 -23.76 13.95
C ASP A 324 -5.28 -24.70 14.89
N GLU A 325 -4.26 -25.38 14.36
CA GLU A 325 -3.41 -26.30 15.12
C GLU A 325 -2.76 -25.63 16.34
N THR A 326 -2.44 -24.34 16.26
CA THR A 326 -1.78 -23.59 17.34
C THR A 326 -2.73 -23.17 18.45
N GLY A 327 -4.02 -23.13 18.19
CA GLY A 327 -5.05 -22.73 19.14
C GLY A 327 -6.22 -22.00 18.52
N GLU A 328 -6.73 -21.00 19.24
CA GLU A 328 -7.92 -20.25 18.86
C GLU A 328 -7.70 -18.75 19.06
N THR A 329 -8.18 -17.96 18.12
CA THR A 329 -8.21 -16.50 18.21
C THR A 329 -9.64 -16.01 18.05
N MET A 330 -10.10 -15.17 18.96
CA MET A 330 -11.41 -14.52 18.94
C MET A 330 -11.24 -13.01 18.80
N TYR A 331 -12.10 -12.39 18.02
CA TYR A 331 -12.09 -10.94 17.78
C TYR A 331 -13.41 -10.32 18.20
N SER A 332 -13.33 -9.13 18.80
CA SER A 332 -14.49 -8.26 18.96
C SER A 332 -14.24 -6.92 18.29
N TYR A 333 -15.30 -6.31 17.78
CA TYR A 333 -15.23 -5.17 16.89
C TYR A 333 -15.94 -3.95 17.46
N GLY A 334 -15.49 -2.78 17.03
CA GLY A 334 -16.13 -1.50 17.29
C GLY A 334 -17.23 -1.16 16.29
N LEU A 335 -17.65 0.09 16.30
CA LEU A 335 -18.74 0.58 15.44
C LEU A 335 -18.35 0.75 13.97
N LEU A 336 -17.07 0.85 13.68
CA LEU A 336 -16.53 0.97 12.31
C LEU A 336 -15.90 -0.34 11.83
N ASN A 337 -16.24 -1.46 12.47
CA ASN A 337 -15.63 -2.78 12.24
C ASN A 337 -14.11 -2.82 12.50
N GLU A 338 -13.58 -1.88 13.27
CA GLU A 338 -12.23 -1.96 13.79
C GLU A 338 -12.14 -3.02 14.90
N VAL A 339 -11.01 -3.76 14.95
CA VAL A 339 -10.77 -4.72 16.03
C VAL A 339 -10.60 -3.95 17.35
N LYS A 340 -11.39 -4.29 18.37
CA LYS A 340 -11.29 -3.73 19.73
C LYS A 340 -10.56 -4.66 20.67
N VAL A 341 -10.83 -5.95 20.58
CA VAL A 341 -10.20 -6.95 21.44
C VAL A 341 -9.85 -8.16 20.58
N GLU A 342 -8.63 -8.62 20.72
CA GLU A 342 -8.17 -9.92 20.25
C GLU A 342 -7.86 -10.80 21.45
N THR A 343 -8.48 -11.98 21.53
CA THR A 343 -8.20 -12.98 22.55
C THR A 343 -7.58 -14.19 21.89
N ARG A 344 -6.33 -14.47 22.19
CA ARG A 344 -5.59 -15.61 21.64
C ARG A 344 -5.37 -16.66 22.73
N THR A 345 -5.86 -17.86 22.48
CA THR A 345 -5.64 -19.04 23.32
C THR A 345 -4.74 -20.01 22.58
N ILE A 346 -3.50 -20.22 23.10
CA ILE A 346 -2.49 -21.06 22.48
C ILE A 346 -2.49 -22.44 23.14
N LYS A 347 -2.60 -23.50 22.34
CA LYS A 347 -2.38 -24.87 22.79
C LYS A 347 -0.91 -25.07 23.11
N ARG A 348 -0.59 -25.66 24.27
CA ARG A 348 0.76 -26.08 24.57
C ARG A 348 0.96 -27.54 24.17
N GLY A 349 2.00 -27.83 23.41
CA GLY A 349 2.24 -29.08 22.71
C GLY A 349 2.51 -30.34 23.54
N ARG A 350 2.03 -30.43 24.80
CA ARG A 350 2.02 -31.65 25.63
C ARG A 350 0.70 -31.77 26.37
N GLU A 351 0.13 -32.97 26.40
CA GLU A 351 -1.19 -33.33 26.94
C GLU A 351 -1.55 -32.84 28.35
N PHE A 352 -0.59 -32.32 29.12
CA PHE A 352 -0.77 -31.90 30.51
C PHE A 352 -0.52 -30.41 30.78
N GLN A 353 -0.31 -29.59 29.77
CA GLN A 353 -0.11 -28.15 29.97
C GLN A 353 -1.38 -27.37 29.65
N LYS A 354 -1.85 -26.54 30.63
CA LYS A 354 -2.99 -25.66 30.41
C LYS A 354 -2.69 -24.68 29.24
N PRO A 355 -3.67 -24.41 28.36
CA PRO A 355 -3.52 -23.40 27.34
C PRO A 355 -3.22 -22.03 27.94
N VAL A 356 -2.49 -21.20 27.21
CA VAL A 356 -2.20 -19.82 27.62
C VAL A 356 -3.08 -18.90 26.81
N THR A 357 -3.79 -18.03 27.52
CA THR A 357 -4.62 -17.00 26.89
C THR A 357 -3.97 -15.63 27.06
N ALA A 358 -3.81 -14.91 25.95
CA ALA A 358 -3.41 -13.51 25.90
C ALA A 358 -4.58 -12.69 25.37
N VAL A 359 -4.81 -11.52 25.97
CA VAL A 359 -5.85 -10.59 25.56
C VAL A 359 -5.19 -9.28 25.15
N PHE A 360 -5.41 -8.87 23.92
CA PHE A 360 -4.93 -7.60 23.37
C PHE A 360 -6.12 -6.66 23.23
N ASN A 361 -6.03 -5.48 23.82
CA ASN A 361 -7.02 -4.42 23.66
C ASN A 361 -6.44 -3.37 22.71
N TYR A 362 -7.21 -2.99 21.71
CA TYR A 362 -6.83 -2.01 20.70
C TYR A 362 -7.66 -0.74 20.89
N GLU A 363 -6.99 0.39 20.90
CA GLU A 363 -7.61 1.69 20.72
C GLU A 363 -7.33 2.10 19.25
N ALA A 364 -8.36 2.31 18.47
CA ALA A 364 -8.19 2.81 17.12
C ALA A 364 -7.86 4.30 17.21
N ASP A 365 -6.64 4.64 16.82
CA ASP A 365 -6.26 6.02 16.54
C ASP A 365 -6.49 6.29 15.06
N TYR A 366 -7.20 7.37 14.76
CA TYR A 366 -7.37 7.84 13.39
C TYR A 366 -6.14 8.66 13.00
N LEU A 367 -5.12 8.01 12.45
CA LEU A 367 -3.92 8.68 11.94
C LEU A 367 -4.00 8.90 10.44
#